data_27d7aa6d8c0f2c091fcaeb9abeca1898
#
_entry.id   27d7aa6d8c0f2c091fcaeb9abeca1898
#
_cell.length_a   1.000
_cell.length_b   1.000
_cell.length_c   1.000
_cell.angle_alpha   90.00
_cell.angle_beta   90.00
_cell.angle_gamma   90.00
#
_symmetry.space_group_name_H-M   'P 1'
#
loop_
_entity.id
_entity.type
_entity.pdbx_description
1 polymer ?
#
loop_
_entity_poly.entity_id
_entity_poly.type
_entity_poly.pdbx_seq_one_letter_code
_entity_poly.pdbx_strand_id
1 'polypeptide(L)'
;GGEVDRIVEQADASDDERAITEINSGTYVFSVAPLREQLVLVGTHNAQGEKYLTDVVGLLRAAGSAVAAMPVPDGWRVSGVNDRVQLAEASRRMNELIVKRWQLAGVTIDDPATTWIDADVTLAEDVQILPGTQLKGATLVQTGATIGPDTTLVDTEVGAGATVKRTDATLAVIGENASVGPFAYLRPGTYLGADGKIGTFVETKNSTIGAGSKVPHLSYLGDATVGEGSNIGAGTITANYDGVSKNPTIVGDQARTGSHNVFVAPVTIGDGAYTGAGTVVRKDVPAGALAVNVAPQRNIEGWVATNRAGTASAEAAAAASGSE
;
A
#
# COMPACT_ATOMS: atom_id res chain seq x y z
N GLY A 1 8.16 -21.40 39.98
CA GLY A 1 7.14 -20.47 40.35
C GLY A 1 6.94 -20.47 41.86
N GLY A 2 7.17 -19.36 42.50
CA GLY A 2 6.84 -19.14 43.89
C GLY A 2 5.35 -18.84 44.05
N GLU A 3 4.85 -18.97 45.29
CA GLU A 3 3.52 -18.49 45.62
C GLU A 3 3.50 -16.96 45.57
N VAL A 4 2.46 -16.37 45.00
CA VAL A 4 2.25 -14.91 45.02
C VAL A 4 1.66 -14.53 46.37
N ASP A 5 2.29 -13.60 47.06
CA ASP A 5 1.78 -13.07 48.31
C ASP A 5 0.82 -11.90 48.06
N ARG A 6 1.27 -10.92 47.38
CA ARG A 6 0.49 -9.73 46.99
C ARG A 6 1.10 -9.06 45.77
N ILE A 7 0.36 -8.14 45.18
CA ILE A 7 0.86 -7.21 44.16
C ILE A 7 0.97 -5.81 44.83
N VAL A 8 2.09 -5.16 44.64
CA VAL A 8 2.35 -3.82 45.21
C VAL A 8 2.53 -2.85 44.04
N GLU A 9 1.75 -1.77 44.04
CA GLU A 9 1.90 -0.70 43.05
C GLU A 9 3.18 0.10 43.31
N GLN A 10 3.81 0.60 42.27
CA GLN A 10 5.11 1.29 42.33
C GLN A 10 5.12 2.46 43.32
N ALA A 11 3.99 3.19 43.47
CA ALA A 11 3.86 4.33 44.33
C ALA A 11 3.86 3.93 45.84
N ASP A 12 3.43 2.70 46.14
CA ASP A 12 3.31 2.17 47.49
C ASP A 12 4.44 1.21 47.89
N ALA A 13 5.33 0.88 46.93
CA ALA A 13 6.39 -0.11 47.09
C ALA A 13 7.55 0.45 47.97
N SER A 14 8.04 -0.36 48.92
CA SER A 14 9.30 -0.16 49.62
C SER A 14 10.50 -0.30 48.68
N ASP A 15 11.69 0.10 49.12
CA ASP A 15 12.91 -0.05 48.29
C ASP A 15 13.24 -1.51 47.96
N ASP A 16 12.97 -2.43 48.91
CA ASP A 16 13.16 -3.87 48.70
C ASP A 16 12.15 -4.42 47.65
N GLU A 17 10.89 -3.96 47.68
CA GLU A 17 9.86 -4.35 46.71
C GLU A 17 10.12 -3.79 45.33
N ARG A 18 10.69 -2.59 45.22
CA ARG A 18 11.14 -1.98 43.94
C ARG A 18 12.30 -2.76 43.28
N ALA A 19 13.07 -3.49 44.08
CA ALA A 19 14.15 -4.34 43.56
C ALA A 19 13.64 -5.65 42.93
N ILE A 20 12.35 -6.00 43.12
CA ILE A 20 11.73 -7.17 42.50
C ILE A 20 11.55 -6.93 41.01
N THR A 21 12.11 -7.82 40.18
CA THR A 21 12.05 -7.74 38.73
C THR A 21 10.84 -8.43 38.10
N GLU A 22 10.09 -9.22 38.87
CA GLU A 22 8.84 -9.84 38.45
C GLU A 22 7.71 -8.81 38.60
N ILE A 23 7.09 -8.45 37.48
CA ILE A 23 6.03 -7.45 37.41
C ILE A 23 4.68 -8.04 37.07
N ASN A 24 3.63 -7.38 37.53
CA ASN A 24 2.26 -7.73 37.19
C ASN A 24 1.90 -7.28 35.78
N SER A 25 1.32 -8.19 35.00
CA SER A 25 0.88 -7.89 33.62
C SER A 25 -0.52 -7.26 33.52
N GLY A 26 -1.25 -7.19 34.62
CA GLY A 26 -2.66 -6.77 34.61
C GLY A 26 -3.64 -7.80 34.04
N THR A 27 -3.17 -9.02 33.76
CA THR A 27 -4.02 -10.07 33.21
C THR A 27 -4.32 -11.11 34.28
N TYR A 28 -5.61 -11.35 34.56
CA TYR A 28 -6.05 -12.23 35.64
C TYR A 28 -7.13 -13.20 35.21
N VAL A 29 -7.15 -14.37 35.88
CA VAL A 29 -8.26 -15.32 35.85
C VAL A 29 -8.69 -15.58 37.28
N PHE A 30 -9.93 -15.30 37.61
CA PHE A 30 -10.50 -15.47 38.95
C PHE A 30 -11.65 -16.45 38.99
N SER A 31 -11.76 -17.18 40.10
CA SER A 31 -13.02 -17.83 40.50
C SER A 31 -14.00 -16.73 40.91
N VAL A 32 -15.19 -16.70 40.32
CA VAL A 32 -16.14 -15.57 40.47
C VAL A 32 -16.65 -15.41 41.91
N ALA A 33 -16.97 -16.49 42.60
CA ALA A 33 -17.53 -16.41 43.96
C ALA A 33 -16.54 -15.80 44.96
N PRO A 34 -15.29 -16.31 45.11
CA PRO A 34 -14.30 -15.68 45.97
C PRO A 34 -13.96 -14.24 45.56
N LEU A 35 -13.90 -13.95 44.25
CA LEU A 35 -13.66 -12.59 43.76
C LEU A 35 -14.72 -11.63 44.29
N ARG A 36 -16.01 -11.97 44.17
CA ARG A 36 -17.12 -11.13 44.64
C ARG A 36 -17.05 -10.84 46.13
N GLU A 37 -16.67 -11.83 46.91
CA GLU A 37 -16.53 -11.70 48.37
C GLU A 37 -15.38 -10.77 48.76
N GLN A 38 -14.25 -10.85 48.08
CA GLN A 38 -13.08 -10.05 48.39
C GLN A 38 -13.10 -8.65 47.79
N LEU A 39 -13.75 -8.48 46.64
CA LEU A 39 -13.76 -7.20 45.91
C LEU A 39 -14.42 -6.06 46.71
N VAL A 40 -15.43 -6.41 47.55
CA VAL A 40 -16.11 -5.42 48.41
C VAL A 40 -15.22 -4.92 49.55
N LEU A 41 -14.15 -5.65 49.88
CA LEU A 41 -13.19 -5.36 50.92
C LEU A 41 -12.05 -4.48 50.43
N VAL A 42 -11.91 -4.24 49.14
CA VAL A 42 -10.86 -3.37 48.54
C VAL A 42 -11.07 -1.95 49.03
N GLY A 43 -10.09 -1.44 49.74
CA GLY A 43 -10.06 -0.10 50.33
C GLY A 43 -9.44 0.94 49.40
N THR A 44 -9.16 2.11 50.00
CA THR A 44 -8.49 3.25 49.35
C THR A 44 -7.27 3.72 50.16
N HIS A 45 -6.72 2.84 51.01
CA HIS A 45 -5.58 3.17 51.89
C HIS A 45 -4.25 2.95 51.15
N ASN A 46 -4.01 3.75 50.12
CA ASN A 46 -2.80 3.73 49.29
C ASN A 46 -2.38 5.13 48.90
N ALA A 47 -1.22 5.30 48.29
CA ALA A 47 -0.64 6.60 47.95
C ALA A 47 -1.52 7.46 47.02
N GLN A 48 -2.40 6.84 46.22
CA GLN A 48 -3.28 7.55 45.27
C GLN A 48 -4.71 7.72 45.80
N GLY A 49 -5.08 7.07 46.91
CA GLY A 49 -6.44 7.11 47.45
C GLY A 49 -7.48 6.41 46.59
N GLU A 50 -7.05 5.46 45.74
CA GLU A 50 -7.88 4.76 44.77
C GLU A 50 -8.11 3.28 45.17
N LYS A 51 -9.13 2.65 44.61
CA LYS A 51 -9.33 1.22 44.75
C LYS A 51 -8.49 0.47 43.70
N TYR A 52 -7.50 -0.29 44.17
CA TYR A 52 -6.68 -1.11 43.30
C TYR A 52 -7.25 -2.52 43.17
N LEU A 53 -7.51 -2.97 41.94
CA LEU A 53 -7.90 -4.36 41.70
C LEU A 53 -6.81 -5.34 42.15
N THR A 54 -5.56 -4.91 42.12
CA THR A 54 -4.39 -5.70 42.55
C THR A 54 -4.46 -6.12 44.02
N ASP A 55 -5.12 -5.34 44.89
CA ASP A 55 -5.30 -5.66 46.32
C ASP A 55 -6.12 -6.95 46.52
N VAL A 56 -7.00 -7.31 45.59
CA VAL A 56 -7.81 -8.53 45.63
C VAL A 56 -6.93 -9.77 45.71
N VAL A 57 -5.74 -9.76 45.12
CA VAL A 57 -4.81 -10.91 45.15
C VAL A 57 -4.38 -11.20 46.59
N GLY A 58 -3.96 -10.20 47.32
CA GLY A 58 -3.62 -10.36 48.76
C GLY A 58 -4.81 -10.76 49.62
N LEU A 59 -6.00 -10.18 49.37
CA LEU A 59 -7.24 -10.52 50.09
C LEU A 59 -7.66 -11.98 49.86
N LEU A 60 -7.61 -12.45 48.61
CA LEU A 60 -7.91 -13.84 48.24
C LEU A 60 -6.96 -14.82 48.95
N ARG A 61 -5.67 -14.49 49.00
CA ARG A 61 -4.68 -15.29 49.70
C ARG A 61 -4.93 -15.32 51.21
N ALA A 62 -5.21 -14.18 51.80
CA ALA A 62 -5.55 -14.09 53.24
C ALA A 62 -6.81 -14.85 53.59
N ALA A 63 -7.77 -14.99 52.67
CA ALA A 63 -8.97 -15.80 52.81
C ALA A 63 -8.73 -17.30 52.53
N GLY A 64 -7.48 -17.73 52.30
CA GLY A 64 -7.12 -19.12 52.07
C GLY A 64 -7.35 -19.65 50.65
N SER A 65 -7.62 -18.76 49.70
CA SER A 65 -7.71 -19.12 48.27
C SER A 65 -6.32 -19.40 47.70
N ALA A 66 -6.23 -20.38 46.80
CA ALA A 66 -4.99 -20.60 46.04
C ALA A 66 -4.74 -19.46 45.04
N VAL A 67 -3.57 -18.89 45.11
CA VAL A 67 -3.11 -17.87 44.16
C VAL A 67 -1.82 -18.32 43.48
N ALA A 68 -1.79 -18.34 42.17
CA ALA A 68 -0.62 -18.73 41.39
C ALA A 68 -0.29 -17.71 40.34
N ALA A 69 1.00 -17.48 40.09
CA ALA A 69 1.49 -16.71 38.94
C ALA A 69 1.92 -17.63 37.83
N MET A 70 1.62 -17.25 36.62
CA MET A 70 2.15 -17.86 35.40
C MET A 70 3.17 -16.88 34.76
N PRO A 71 4.47 -17.14 34.91
CA PRO A 71 5.49 -16.30 34.28
C PRO A 71 5.39 -16.33 32.77
N VAL A 72 5.42 -15.17 32.13
CA VAL A 72 5.47 -15.03 30.66
C VAL A 72 6.91 -14.76 30.26
N PRO A 73 7.56 -15.64 29.48
CA PRO A 73 8.98 -15.50 29.12
C PRO A 73 9.30 -14.20 28.38
N ASP A 74 8.37 -13.77 27.53
CA ASP A 74 8.49 -12.54 26.72
C ASP A 74 7.67 -11.40 27.33
N GLY A 75 8.18 -10.76 28.38
CA GLY A 75 7.46 -9.73 29.15
C GLY A 75 6.90 -8.58 28.30
N TRP A 76 7.53 -8.23 27.18
CA TRP A 76 7.03 -7.17 26.31
C TRP A 76 5.62 -7.44 25.71
N ARG A 77 5.23 -8.74 25.57
CA ARG A 77 3.90 -9.14 25.05
C ARG A 77 2.75 -8.74 25.98
N VAL A 78 3.06 -8.52 27.23
CA VAL A 78 2.12 -8.13 28.29
C VAL A 78 2.41 -6.74 28.83
N SER A 79 3.32 -5.99 28.20
CA SER A 79 3.64 -4.63 28.61
C SER A 79 2.52 -3.68 28.22
N GLY A 80 2.10 -2.83 29.14
CA GLY A 80 1.18 -1.73 28.85
C GLY A 80 1.80 -0.67 27.93
N VAL A 81 0.95 0.03 27.18
CA VAL A 81 1.33 1.16 26.33
C VAL A 81 0.68 2.41 26.89
N ASN A 82 1.48 3.34 27.44
CA ASN A 82 0.99 4.55 28.07
C ASN A 82 1.29 5.83 27.27
N ASP A 83 2.23 5.75 26.31
CA ASP A 83 2.63 6.89 25.49
C ASP A 83 2.98 6.47 24.04
N ARG A 84 3.28 7.45 23.20
CA ARG A 84 3.60 7.24 21.78
C ARG A 84 4.95 6.58 21.55
N VAL A 85 5.88 6.72 22.48
CA VAL A 85 7.20 6.07 22.39
C VAL A 85 7.04 4.56 22.61
N GLN A 86 6.32 4.19 23.67
CA GLN A 86 6.01 2.80 23.98
C GLN A 86 5.18 2.14 22.85
N LEU A 87 4.22 2.87 22.26
CA LEU A 87 3.45 2.39 21.13
C LEU A 87 4.36 2.09 19.92
N ALA A 88 5.28 3.00 19.60
CA ALA A 88 6.20 2.81 18.48
C ALA A 88 7.14 1.60 18.72
N GLU A 89 7.61 1.42 19.96
CA GLU A 89 8.46 0.28 20.33
C GLU A 89 7.70 -1.05 20.23
N ALA A 90 6.47 -1.11 20.76
CA ALA A 90 5.63 -2.30 20.65
C ALA A 90 5.31 -2.66 19.19
N SER A 91 5.00 -1.65 18.36
CA SER A 91 4.75 -1.83 16.92
C SER A 91 5.99 -2.38 16.21
N ARG A 92 7.17 -1.85 16.49
CA ARG A 92 8.43 -2.34 15.90
C ARG A 92 8.70 -3.80 16.28
N ARG A 93 8.54 -4.15 17.56
CA ARG A 93 8.73 -5.54 18.02
C ARG A 93 7.72 -6.50 17.39
N MET A 94 6.47 -6.08 17.24
CA MET A 94 5.46 -6.89 16.54
C MET A 94 5.84 -7.10 15.08
N ASN A 95 6.26 -6.05 14.39
CA ASN A 95 6.71 -6.14 12.99
C ASN A 95 7.91 -7.10 12.85
N GLU A 96 8.89 -7.04 13.74
CA GLU A 96 10.05 -7.96 13.77
C GLU A 96 9.61 -9.43 13.85
N LEU A 97 8.60 -9.73 14.66
CA LEU A 97 8.05 -11.10 14.74
C LEU A 97 7.34 -11.51 13.46
N ILE A 98 6.57 -10.63 12.86
CA ILE A 98 5.84 -10.89 11.60
C ILE A 98 6.84 -11.12 10.48
N VAL A 99 7.82 -10.25 10.32
CA VAL A 99 8.89 -10.37 9.32
C VAL A 99 9.65 -11.69 9.49
N LYS A 100 10.09 -11.99 10.71
CA LYS A 100 10.77 -13.26 11.01
C LYS A 100 9.91 -14.48 10.69
N ARG A 101 8.61 -14.43 11.00
CA ARG A 101 7.67 -15.52 10.65
C ARG A 101 7.67 -15.77 9.15
N TRP A 102 7.61 -14.73 8.33
CA TRP A 102 7.60 -14.86 6.88
C TRP A 102 8.94 -15.34 6.32
N GLN A 103 10.06 -14.86 6.85
CA GLN A 103 11.39 -15.38 6.47
C GLN A 103 11.52 -16.89 6.74
N LEU A 104 11.01 -17.36 7.88
CA LEU A 104 11.00 -18.79 8.21
C LEU A 104 10.00 -19.59 7.37
N ALA A 105 9.00 -18.94 6.78
CA ALA A 105 8.04 -19.52 5.86
C ALA A 105 8.48 -19.48 4.38
N GLY A 106 9.74 -19.15 4.10
CA GLY A 106 10.30 -19.18 2.73
C GLY A 106 10.20 -17.87 1.97
N VAL A 107 9.89 -16.74 2.62
CA VAL A 107 9.89 -15.42 2.00
C VAL A 107 11.27 -14.77 2.14
N THR A 108 11.82 -14.28 1.03
CA THR A 108 13.07 -13.49 1.06
C THR A 108 12.74 -12.03 1.36
N ILE A 109 13.29 -11.50 2.46
CA ILE A 109 13.15 -10.09 2.84
C ILE A 109 14.54 -9.49 2.95
N ASP A 110 14.89 -8.63 1.98
CA ASP A 110 16.27 -8.13 1.82
C ASP A 110 16.68 -7.17 2.93
N ASP A 111 15.74 -6.33 3.39
CA ASP A 111 15.97 -5.43 4.52
C ASP A 111 14.81 -5.50 5.54
N PRO A 112 14.92 -6.36 6.55
CA PRO A 112 13.92 -6.47 7.61
C PRO A 112 13.65 -5.17 8.38
N ALA A 113 14.65 -4.26 8.46
CA ALA A 113 14.52 -3.03 9.25
C ALA A 113 13.61 -1.99 8.61
N THR A 114 13.55 -1.94 7.27
CA THR A 114 12.70 -0.99 6.52
C THR A 114 11.43 -1.63 5.96
N THR A 115 11.22 -2.92 6.19
CA THR A 115 10.03 -3.65 5.73
C THR A 115 8.98 -3.68 6.84
N TRP A 116 7.74 -3.30 6.49
CA TRP A 116 6.60 -3.33 7.39
C TRP A 116 5.49 -4.21 6.83
N ILE A 117 5.01 -5.16 7.63
CA ILE A 117 4.01 -6.15 7.21
C ILE A 117 2.93 -6.24 8.29
N ASP A 118 1.69 -5.94 7.93
CA ASP A 118 0.55 -6.07 8.84
C ASP A 118 0.23 -7.54 9.14
N ALA A 119 -0.48 -7.77 10.23
CA ALA A 119 -0.75 -9.11 10.75
C ALA A 119 -1.60 -9.97 9.80
N ASP A 120 -2.51 -9.34 9.05
CA ASP A 120 -3.47 -9.99 8.15
C ASP A 120 -2.92 -10.21 6.73
N VAL A 121 -1.70 -9.73 6.44
CA VAL A 121 -1.02 -9.98 5.17
C VAL A 121 -0.71 -11.45 5.02
N THR A 122 -0.90 -11.97 3.81
CA THR A 122 -0.57 -13.34 3.43
C THR A 122 0.48 -13.35 2.31
N LEU A 123 1.59 -14.05 2.54
CA LEU A 123 2.66 -14.22 1.57
C LEU A 123 2.86 -15.71 1.27
N ALA A 124 3.00 -16.04 -0.02
CA ALA A 124 3.42 -17.39 -0.42
C ALA A 124 4.94 -17.55 -0.27
N GLU A 125 5.40 -18.79 -0.34
CA GLU A 125 6.84 -19.10 -0.44
C GLU A 125 7.46 -18.52 -1.72
N ASP A 126 8.78 -18.29 -1.71
CA ASP A 126 9.55 -17.71 -2.81
C ASP A 126 9.16 -16.27 -3.22
N VAL A 127 8.35 -15.58 -2.40
CA VAL A 127 8.14 -14.13 -2.55
C VAL A 127 9.41 -13.39 -2.13
N GLN A 128 9.80 -12.38 -2.91
CA GLN A 128 10.90 -11.47 -2.56
C GLN A 128 10.38 -10.07 -2.21
N ILE A 129 10.76 -9.56 -1.04
CA ILE A 129 10.44 -8.21 -0.56
C ILE A 129 11.71 -7.37 -0.48
N LEU A 130 11.75 -6.30 -1.27
CA LEU A 130 12.87 -5.37 -1.35
C LEU A 130 12.72 -4.21 -0.33
N PRO A 131 13.80 -3.47 -0.03
CA PRO A 131 13.82 -2.45 1.01
C PRO A 131 12.72 -1.38 0.87
N GLY A 132 12.25 -0.81 1.99
CA GLY A 132 11.26 0.25 2.03
C GLY A 132 9.84 -0.18 1.69
N THR A 133 9.55 -1.47 1.67
CA THR A 133 8.23 -2.01 1.33
C THR A 133 7.31 -2.04 2.54
N GLN A 134 6.05 -1.64 2.32
CA GLN A 134 4.97 -1.71 3.30
C GLN A 134 3.81 -2.52 2.75
N LEU A 135 3.46 -3.61 3.42
CA LEU A 135 2.31 -4.45 3.08
C LEU A 135 1.26 -4.34 4.18
N LYS A 136 0.08 -3.86 3.82
CA LYS A 136 -0.96 -3.46 4.79
C LYS A 136 -2.28 -4.14 4.54
N GLY A 137 -3.08 -4.19 5.62
CA GLY A 137 -4.41 -4.78 5.60
C GLY A 137 -4.38 -6.25 5.18
N ALA A 138 -5.33 -6.67 4.37
CA ALA A 138 -5.45 -8.04 3.88
C ALA A 138 -4.71 -8.29 2.55
N THR A 139 -3.55 -7.64 2.35
CA THR A 139 -2.74 -7.81 1.13
C THR A 139 -2.29 -9.26 0.98
N LEU A 140 -2.48 -9.80 -0.24
CA LEU A 140 -2.10 -11.16 -0.63
C LEU A 140 -1.02 -11.12 -1.71
N VAL A 141 0.10 -11.84 -1.51
CA VAL A 141 1.17 -11.96 -2.52
C VAL A 141 1.45 -13.42 -2.81
N GLN A 142 1.33 -13.80 -4.06
CA GLN A 142 1.53 -15.18 -4.53
C GLN A 142 3.00 -15.47 -4.84
N THR A 143 3.31 -16.76 -5.00
CA THR A 143 4.67 -17.30 -5.15
C THR A 143 5.47 -16.65 -6.28
N GLY A 144 6.76 -16.47 -6.05
CA GLY A 144 7.69 -15.92 -7.04
C GLY A 144 7.53 -14.44 -7.36
N ALA A 145 6.58 -13.75 -6.72
CA ALA A 145 6.41 -12.32 -6.92
C ALA A 145 7.53 -11.50 -6.24
N THR A 146 7.90 -10.38 -6.86
CA THR A 146 8.89 -9.44 -6.33
C THR A 146 8.24 -8.09 -6.02
N ILE A 147 8.27 -7.66 -4.76
CA ILE A 147 7.65 -6.42 -4.29
C ILE A 147 8.72 -5.46 -3.78
N GLY A 148 8.69 -4.24 -4.25
CA GLY A 148 9.63 -3.19 -3.85
C GLY A 148 10.67 -2.85 -4.94
N PRO A 149 11.67 -2.00 -4.61
CA PRO A 149 11.76 -1.25 -3.36
C PRO A 149 10.72 -0.12 -3.27
N ASP A 150 10.61 0.52 -2.09
CA ASP A 150 9.79 1.72 -1.86
C ASP A 150 8.35 1.55 -2.39
N THR A 151 7.68 0.48 -1.99
CA THR A 151 6.34 0.09 -2.47
C THR A 151 5.37 -0.04 -1.31
N THR A 152 4.19 0.55 -1.43
CA THR A 152 3.11 0.41 -0.46
C THR A 152 1.91 -0.28 -1.10
N LEU A 153 1.50 -1.40 -0.53
CA LEU A 153 0.31 -2.15 -0.95
C LEU A 153 -0.68 -2.22 0.22
N VAL A 154 -1.92 -1.81 -0.02
CA VAL A 154 -3.01 -1.85 0.96
C VAL A 154 -4.16 -2.67 0.38
N ASP A 155 -4.57 -3.74 1.05
CA ASP A 155 -5.68 -4.59 0.62
C ASP A 155 -5.57 -4.98 -0.87
N THR A 156 -4.37 -5.34 -1.31
CA THR A 156 -4.02 -5.55 -2.72
C THR A 156 -3.64 -6.99 -2.96
N GLU A 157 -4.14 -7.56 -4.05
CA GLU A 157 -3.79 -8.92 -4.49
C GLU A 157 -2.71 -8.87 -5.57
N VAL A 158 -1.63 -9.65 -5.39
CA VAL A 158 -0.52 -9.76 -6.33
C VAL A 158 -0.35 -11.22 -6.77
N GLY A 159 -0.49 -11.45 -8.06
CA GLY A 159 -0.38 -12.77 -8.69
C GLY A 159 1.04 -13.32 -8.74
N ALA A 160 1.13 -14.61 -9.02
CA ALA A 160 2.41 -15.32 -9.06
C ALA A 160 3.36 -14.70 -10.10
N GLY A 161 4.65 -14.61 -9.76
CA GLY A 161 5.68 -14.09 -10.66
C GLY A 161 5.57 -12.59 -11.00
N ALA A 162 4.60 -11.88 -10.45
CA ALA A 162 4.43 -10.45 -10.72
C ALA A 162 5.54 -9.60 -10.10
N THR A 163 5.83 -8.46 -10.72
CA THR A 163 6.82 -7.50 -10.21
C THR A 163 6.17 -6.15 -9.96
N VAL A 164 6.24 -5.65 -8.72
CA VAL A 164 5.67 -4.36 -8.31
C VAL A 164 6.77 -3.50 -7.70
N LYS A 165 7.08 -2.37 -8.35
CA LYS A 165 8.26 -1.57 -8.03
C LYS A 165 7.90 -0.11 -7.83
N ARG A 166 8.31 0.50 -6.69
CA ARG A 166 8.08 1.93 -6.38
C ARG A 166 6.67 2.36 -6.71
N THR A 167 5.71 1.66 -6.13
CA THR A 167 4.29 1.77 -6.48
C THR A 167 3.48 1.98 -5.21
N ASP A 168 2.45 2.79 -5.30
CA ASP A 168 1.39 2.86 -4.31
C ASP A 168 0.12 2.21 -4.88
N ALA A 169 -0.42 1.20 -4.20
CA ALA A 169 -1.62 0.50 -4.63
C ALA A 169 -2.58 0.24 -3.47
N THR A 170 -3.85 0.49 -3.71
CA THR A 170 -4.92 0.26 -2.73
C THR A 170 -6.10 -0.42 -3.40
N LEU A 171 -6.60 -1.52 -2.80
CA LEU A 171 -7.75 -2.29 -3.29
C LEU A 171 -7.61 -2.58 -4.80
N ALA A 172 -6.44 -3.09 -5.19
CA ALA A 172 -6.09 -3.41 -6.56
C ALA A 172 -5.81 -4.91 -6.73
N VAL A 173 -5.96 -5.40 -7.95
CA VAL A 173 -5.58 -6.76 -8.33
C VAL A 173 -4.54 -6.69 -9.43
N ILE A 174 -3.39 -7.30 -9.22
CA ILE A 174 -2.25 -7.38 -10.14
C ILE A 174 -2.09 -8.84 -10.53
N GLY A 175 -2.31 -9.15 -11.79
CA GLY A 175 -2.34 -10.52 -12.31
C GLY A 175 -0.98 -11.21 -12.36
N GLU A 176 -1.00 -12.48 -12.70
CA GLU A 176 0.18 -13.33 -12.83
C GLU A 176 1.18 -12.73 -13.84
N ASN A 177 2.48 -12.77 -13.53
CA ASN A 177 3.58 -12.25 -14.34
C ASN A 177 3.45 -10.77 -14.77
N ALA A 178 2.48 -10.05 -14.20
CA ALA A 178 2.30 -8.64 -14.53
C ALA A 178 3.43 -7.77 -13.95
N SER A 179 3.66 -6.62 -14.57
CA SER A 179 4.67 -5.68 -14.11
C SER A 179 4.10 -4.29 -13.85
N VAL A 180 4.38 -3.73 -12.65
CA VAL A 180 3.88 -2.43 -12.22
C VAL A 180 5.03 -1.53 -11.78
N GLY A 181 4.99 -0.27 -12.22
CA GLY A 181 5.92 0.76 -11.83
C GLY A 181 7.13 0.93 -12.76
N PRO A 182 8.16 1.71 -12.32
CA PRO A 182 8.17 2.47 -11.07
C PRO A 182 7.27 3.71 -11.11
N PHE A 183 6.95 4.27 -9.92
CA PHE A 183 6.15 5.49 -9.76
C PHE A 183 4.74 5.36 -10.36
N ALA A 184 4.09 4.23 -10.14
CA ALA A 184 2.70 4.00 -10.49
C ALA A 184 1.79 4.23 -9.28
N TYR A 185 0.55 4.68 -9.52
CA TYR A 185 -0.47 4.82 -8.51
C TYR A 185 -1.74 4.06 -8.92
N LEU A 186 -1.99 2.94 -8.26
CA LEU A 186 -3.16 2.09 -8.51
C LEU A 186 -4.20 2.35 -7.42
N ARG A 187 -5.25 3.04 -7.80
CA ARG A 187 -6.37 3.38 -6.91
C ARG A 187 -7.41 2.26 -6.88
N PRO A 188 -8.35 2.30 -5.91
CA PRO A 188 -9.37 1.28 -5.76
C PRO A 188 -10.10 0.94 -7.06
N GLY A 189 -10.34 -0.38 -7.24
CA GLY A 189 -10.99 -0.92 -8.43
C GLY A 189 -10.08 -1.07 -9.64
N THR A 190 -8.76 -0.99 -9.47
CA THR A 190 -7.81 -1.32 -10.54
C THR A 190 -7.63 -2.83 -10.62
N TYR A 191 -7.82 -3.37 -11.84
CA TYR A 191 -7.50 -4.75 -12.20
C TYR A 191 -6.52 -4.77 -13.37
N LEU A 192 -5.37 -5.40 -13.20
CA LEU A 192 -4.38 -5.65 -14.23
C LEU A 192 -4.32 -7.16 -14.51
N GLY A 193 -4.64 -7.59 -15.71
CA GLY A 193 -4.61 -8.98 -16.13
C GLY A 193 -3.20 -9.57 -16.19
N ALA A 194 -3.13 -10.89 -16.37
CA ALA A 194 -1.86 -11.61 -16.48
C ALA A 194 -0.98 -11.05 -17.60
N ASP A 195 0.34 -11.07 -17.41
CA ASP A 195 1.34 -10.53 -18.36
C ASP A 195 1.14 -9.04 -18.71
N GLY A 196 0.25 -8.35 -17.98
CA GLY A 196 -0.08 -6.95 -18.19
C GLY A 196 1.02 -6.01 -17.67
N LYS A 197 1.00 -4.76 -18.16
CA LYS A 197 1.98 -3.77 -17.73
C LYS A 197 1.35 -2.42 -17.42
N ILE A 198 1.59 -1.91 -16.21
CA ILE A 198 1.41 -0.52 -15.84
C ILE A 198 2.79 0.07 -15.56
N GLY A 199 3.19 1.07 -16.36
CA GLY A 199 4.55 1.62 -16.29
C GLY A 199 4.68 2.90 -15.50
N THR A 200 5.71 3.68 -15.84
CA THR A 200 6.15 4.84 -15.06
C THR A 200 5.18 6.02 -15.17
N PHE A 201 4.86 6.61 -14.00
CA PHE A 201 3.96 7.77 -13.87
C PHE A 201 2.57 7.51 -14.46
N VAL A 202 2.05 6.32 -14.20
CA VAL A 202 0.68 5.94 -14.58
C VAL A 202 -0.19 5.92 -13.34
N GLU A 203 -1.34 6.58 -13.43
CA GLU A 203 -2.41 6.50 -12.43
C GLU A 203 -3.60 5.75 -13.03
N THR A 204 -4.16 4.81 -12.25
CA THR A 204 -5.37 4.06 -12.62
C THR A 204 -6.41 4.13 -11.50
N LYS A 205 -7.69 4.15 -11.86
CA LYS A 205 -8.80 4.15 -10.90
C LYS A 205 -10.00 3.46 -11.53
N ASN A 206 -10.62 2.51 -10.81
CA ASN A 206 -11.80 1.81 -11.28
C ASN A 206 -11.66 1.39 -12.76
N SER A 207 -10.55 0.70 -13.05
CA SER A 207 -10.17 0.38 -14.43
C SER A 207 -9.70 -1.06 -14.55
N THR A 208 -10.16 -1.73 -15.60
CA THR A 208 -9.75 -3.08 -15.95
C THR A 208 -8.82 -3.02 -17.15
N ILE A 209 -7.64 -3.63 -17.02
CA ILE A 209 -6.64 -3.76 -18.08
C ILE A 209 -6.45 -5.25 -18.35
N GLY A 210 -6.86 -5.70 -19.54
CA GLY A 210 -6.86 -7.11 -19.96
C GLY A 210 -5.47 -7.72 -20.04
N ALA A 211 -5.43 -9.04 -20.15
CA ALA A 211 -4.19 -9.81 -20.21
C ALA A 211 -3.27 -9.34 -21.35
N GLY A 212 -1.97 -9.25 -21.08
CA GLY A 212 -0.96 -8.83 -22.05
C GLY A 212 -1.04 -7.36 -22.47
N SER A 213 -2.01 -6.60 -21.96
CA SER A 213 -2.18 -5.18 -22.29
C SER A 213 -1.22 -4.29 -21.53
N LYS A 214 -0.87 -3.17 -22.15
CA LYS A 214 0.18 -2.27 -21.65
C LYS A 214 -0.27 -0.81 -21.57
N VAL A 215 -0.03 -0.20 -20.42
CA VAL A 215 -0.16 1.25 -20.16
C VAL A 215 1.20 1.76 -19.68
N PRO A 216 2.17 1.95 -20.58
CA PRO A 216 3.58 2.00 -20.18
C PRO A 216 4.06 3.33 -19.61
N HIS A 217 3.41 4.48 -19.92
CA HIS A 217 3.99 5.79 -19.59
C HIS A 217 2.97 6.91 -19.40
N LEU A 218 3.15 7.74 -18.34
CA LEU A 218 2.61 9.09 -18.20
C LEU A 218 1.09 9.19 -18.48
N SER A 219 0.29 8.23 -18.04
CA SER A 219 -1.12 8.13 -18.43
C SER A 219 -2.04 8.13 -17.22
N TYR A 220 -3.26 8.64 -17.43
CA TYR A 220 -4.36 8.49 -16.49
C TYR A 220 -5.49 7.66 -17.10
N LEU A 221 -5.82 6.53 -16.46
CA LEU A 221 -6.95 5.70 -16.81
C LEU A 221 -7.95 5.69 -15.65
N GLY A 222 -9.05 6.38 -15.82
CA GLY A 222 -10.17 6.38 -14.87
C GLY A 222 -11.43 5.86 -15.53
N ASP A 223 -12.15 4.98 -14.84
CA ASP A 223 -13.40 4.35 -15.29
C ASP A 223 -13.23 3.75 -16.69
N ALA A 224 -12.12 3.04 -16.92
CA ALA A 224 -11.73 2.52 -18.23
C ALA A 224 -11.69 1.00 -18.26
N THR A 225 -12.08 0.42 -19.38
CA THR A 225 -11.87 -0.99 -19.71
C THR A 225 -10.97 -1.09 -20.92
N VAL A 226 -9.83 -1.77 -20.78
CA VAL A 226 -8.90 -2.08 -21.87
C VAL A 226 -8.91 -3.58 -22.08
N GLY A 227 -9.20 -4.02 -23.27
CA GLY A 227 -9.21 -5.43 -23.69
C GLY A 227 -7.83 -6.08 -23.63
N GLU A 228 -7.70 -7.26 -24.18
CA GLU A 228 -6.47 -8.05 -24.16
C GLU A 228 -5.46 -7.61 -25.23
N GLY A 229 -4.17 -7.72 -24.92
CA GLY A 229 -3.08 -7.46 -25.86
C GLY A 229 -3.01 -6.05 -26.43
N SER A 230 -3.74 -5.09 -25.86
CA SER A 230 -3.78 -3.70 -26.31
C SER A 230 -2.62 -2.88 -25.76
N ASN A 231 -2.25 -1.80 -26.46
CA ASN A 231 -1.19 -0.90 -26.02
C ASN A 231 -1.67 0.54 -26.01
N ILE A 232 -1.68 1.13 -24.84
CA ILE A 232 -2.04 2.53 -24.62
C ILE A 232 -0.80 3.40 -24.78
N GLY A 233 -0.84 4.36 -25.70
CA GLY A 233 0.26 5.27 -25.96
C GLY A 233 0.58 6.20 -24.79
N ALA A 234 1.82 6.63 -24.72
CA ALA A 234 2.30 7.52 -23.66
C ALA A 234 1.49 8.83 -23.58
N GLY A 235 1.18 9.27 -22.35
CA GLY A 235 0.45 10.51 -22.15
C GLY A 235 -1.04 10.44 -22.47
N THR A 236 -1.62 9.23 -22.50
CA THR A 236 -3.06 9.06 -22.74
C THR A 236 -3.86 9.43 -21.48
N ILE A 237 -4.93 10.18 -21.68
CA ILE A 237 -5.88 10.59 -20.64
C ILE A 237 -7.29 10.10 -20.99
N THR A 238 -7.92 9.36 -20.10
CA THR A 238 -9.37 9.15 -20.15
C THR A 238 -10.06 10.33 -19.47
N ALA A 239 -10.68 11.21 -20.26
CA ALA A 239 -11.46 12.34 -19.74
C ALA A 239 -12.85 11.80 -19.33
N ASN A 240 -12.89 11.14 -18.17
CA ASN A 240 -14.02 10.37 -17.67
C ASN A 240 -15.07 11.19 -16.91
N TYR A 241 -14.79 12.44 -16.55
CA TYR A 241 -15.69 13.31 -15.77
C TYR A 241 -16.13 14.51 -16.57
N ASP A 242 -17.45 14.71 -16.71
CA ASP A 242 -18.06 15.78 -17.50
C ASP A 242 -18.45 17.02 -16.66
N GLY A 243 -18.10 17.02 -15.37
CA GLY A 243 -18.47 18.08 -14.42
C GLY A 243 -19.64 17.64 -13.50
N VAL A 244 -20.38 16.59 -13.86
CA VAL A 244 -21.52 16.07 -13.09
C VAL A 244 -21.38 14.57 -12.86
N SER A 245 -21.10 13.80 -13.91
CA SER A 245 -21.07 12.34 -13.90
C SER A 245 -19.75 11.80 -14.42
N LYS A 246 -19.45 10.56 -14.03
CA LYS A 246 -18.35 9.79 -14.58
C LYS A 246 -18.86 8.87 -15.67
N ASN A 247 -18.15 8.83 -16.78
CA ASN A 247 -18.48 8.08 -17.96
C ASN A 247 -17.37 7.10 -18.32
N PRO A 248 -17.68 5.91 -18.86
CA PRO A 248 -16.70 4.89 -19.16
C PRO A 248 -15.95 5.16 -20.50
N THR A 249 -14.70 4.73 -20.53
CA THR A 249 -13.94 4.55 -21.78
C THR A 249 -13.71 3.06 -22.02
N ILE A 250 -13.99 2.59 -23.22
CA ILE A 250 -13.78 1.20 -23.62
C ILE A 250 -12.73 1.17 -24.72
N VAL A 251 -11.67 0.39 -24.53
CA VAL A 251 -10.68 0.06 -25.54
C VAL A 251 -10.75 -1.44 -25.76
N GLY A 252 -10.99 -1.87 -26.96
CA GLY A 252 -11.12 -3.28 -27.32
C GLY A 252 -9.79 -4.03 -27.32
N ASP A 253 -9.83 -5.26 -27.81
CA ASP A 253 -8.66 -6.14 -27.90
C ASP A 253 -7.70 -5.69 -29.00
N GLN A 254 -6.40 -5.94 -28.81
CA GLN A 254 -5.35 -5.68 -29.80
C GLN A 254 -5.31 -4.24 -30.35
N ALA A 255 -5.95 -3.28 -29.67
CA ALA A 255 -5.93 -1.89 -30.07
C ALA A 255 -4.55 -1.23 -29.79
N ARG A 256 -4.19 -0.26 -30.63
CA ARG A 256 -2.92 0.48 -30.53
C ARG A 256 -3.19 1.96 -30.54
N THR A 257 -3.10 2.61 -29.39
CA THR A 257 -3.35 4.06 -29.32
C THR A 257 -2.04 4.84 -29.44
N GLY A 258 -2.09 5.97 -30.14
CA GLY A 258 -0.96 6.88 -30.26
C GLY A 258 -0.65 7.60 -28.96
N SER A 259 0.51 8.24 -28.89
CA SER A 259 0.89 9.07 -27.73
C SER A 259 0.05 10.35 -27.66
N HIS A 260 -0.12 10.89 -26.42
CA HIS A 260 -0.86 12.10 -26.13
C HIS A 260 -2.31 12.10 -26.65
N ASN A 261 -2.99 10.95 -26.48
CA ASN A 261 -4.41 10.88 -26.79
C ASN A 261 -5.26 11.34 -25.61
N VAL A 262 -6.40 11.95 -25.94
CA VAL A 262 -7.46 12.23 -24.96
C VAL A 262 -8.72 11.50 -25.41
N PHE A 263 -9.19 10.58 -24.59
CA PHE A 263 -10.47 9.86 -24.82
C PHE A 263 -11.56 10.57 -24.02
N VAL A 264 -12.45 11.28 -24.72
CA VAL A 264 -13.56 12.01 -24.11
C VAL A 264 -14.71 11.05 -23.91
N ALA A 265 -14.83 10.55 -22.68
CA ALA A 265 -15.84 9.57 -22.33
C ALA A 265 -17.29 10.17 -22.33
N PRO A 266 -18.34 9.37 -22.65
CA PRO A 266 -18.24 7.96 -23.00
C PRO A 266 -17.72 7.76 -24.45
N VAL A 267 -16.79 6.81 -24.64
CA VAL A 267 -16.23 6.52 -25.97
C VAL A 267 -15.70 5.10 -26.02
N THR A 268 -15.83 4.48 -27.20
CA THR A 268 -15.31 3.14 -27.49
C THR A 268 -14.27 3.19 -28.61
N ILE A 269 -13.13 2.58 -28.37
CA ILE A 269 -12.11 2.27 -29.38
C ILE A 269 -12.21 0.78 -29.67
N GLY A 270 -12.64 0.40 -30.88
CA GLY A 270 -12.92 -1.01 -31.24
C GLY A 270 -11.68 -1.89 -31.32
N ASP A 271 -11.91 -3.19 -31.44
CA ASP A 271 -10.85 -4.19 -31.52
C ASP A 271 -9.90 -3.92 -32.70
N GLY A 272 -8.61 -4.05 -32.47
CA GLY A 272 -7.59 -3.82 -33.48
C GLY A 272 -7.55 -2.41 -34.05
N ALA A 273 -8.29 -1.46 -33.46
CA ALA A 273 -8.28 -0.07 -33.92
C ALA A 273 -7.00 0.65 -33.54
N TYR A 274 -6.68 1.68 -34.30
CA TYR A 274 -5.53 2.56 -34.09
C TYR A 274 -5.98 3.99 -33.87
N THR A 275 -5.22 4.74 -33.08
CA THR A 275 -5.34 6.20 -33.04
C THR A 275 -4.00 6.86 -33.33
N GLY A 276 -4.00 7.97 -34.05
CA GLY A 276 -2.79 8.76 -34.28
C GLY A 276 -2.34 9.51 -33.02
N ALA A 277 -1.07 9.87 -32.97
CA ALA A 277 -0.56 10.70 -31.87
C ALA A 277 -1.28 12.06 -31.82
N GLY A 278 -1.55 12.57 -30.59
CA GLY A 278 -2.24 13.86 -30.38
C GLY A 278 -3.74 13.83 -30.70
N THR A 279 -4.32 12.66 -30.91
CA THR A 279 -5.76 12.56 -31.25
C THR A 279 -6.64 12.76 -30.01
N VAL A 280 -7.64 13.65 -30.13
CA VAL A 280 -8.73 13.81 -29.18
C VAL A 280 -9.95 13.03 -29.70
N VAL A 281 -10.17 11.85 -29.15
CA VAL A 281 -11.26 10.93 -29.58
C VAL A 281 -12.56 11.33 -28.86
N ARG A 282 -13.57 11.78 -29.62
CA ARG A 282 -14.88 12.20 -29.12
C ARG A 282 -16.05 11.39 -29.68
N LYS A 283 -15.74 10.44 -30.55
CA LYS A 283 -16.71 9.53 -31.17
C LYS A 283 -16.11 8.15 -31.22
N ASP A 284 -16.93 7.14 -31.18
CA ASP A 284 -16.51 5.75 -31.26
C ASP A 284 -15.63 5.51 -32.51
N VAL A 285 -14.58 4.74 -32.32
CA VAL A 285 -13.67 4.29 -33.38
C VAL A 285 -14.03 2.86 -33.73
N PRO A 286 -14.51 2.57 -34.94
CA PRO A 286 -14.84 1.21 -35.35
C PRO A 286 -13.65 0.25 -35.27
N ALA A 287 -13.92 -1.04 -35.11
CA ALA A 287 -12.89 -2.08 -35.14
C ALA A 287 -12.02 -1.99 -36.39
N GLY A 288 -10.69 -2.07 -36.20
CA GLY A 288 -9.70 -2.00 -37.26
C GLY A 288 -9.55 -0.64 -37.93
N ALA A 289 -10.25 0.41 -37.46
CA ALA A 289 -10.15 1.75 -38.02
C ALA A 289 -8.93 2.52 -37.46
N LEU A 290 -8.48 3.54 -38.19
CA LEU A 290 -7.51 4.52 -37.74
C LEU A 290 -8.22 5.86 -37.47
N ALA A 291 -8.24 6.33 -36.22
CA ALA A 291 -8.74 7.63 -35.86
C ALA A 291 -7.61 8.67 -35.81
N VAL A 292 -7.77 9.77 -36.52
CA VAL A 292 -6.87 10.92 -36.53
C VAL A 292 -7.69 12.20 -36.60
N ASN A 293 -7.28 13.22 -35.87
CA ASN A 293 -7.92 14.55 -35.94
C ASN A 293 -6.90 15.70 -35.87
N VAL A 294 -5.64 15.39 -36.21
CA VAL A 294 -4.56 16.39 -36.23
C VAL A 294 -4.54 17.07 -37.59
N ALA A 295 -4.48 18.41 -37.56
CA ALA A 295 -4.20 19.15 -38.77
C ALA A 295 -2.78 18.85 -39.28
N PRO A 296 -2.54 18.85 -40.61
CA PRO A 296 -1.19 18.71 -41.15
C PRO A 296 -0.23 19.72 -40.50
N GLN A 297 0.99 19.27 -40.21
CA GLN A 297 2.04 20.13 -39.72
C GLN A 297 2.28 21.28 -40.72
N ARG A 298 2.41 22.48 -40.20
CA ARG A 298 2.74 23.65 -40.98
C ARG A 298 3.98 24.32 -40.39
N ASN A 299 5.06 24.38 -41.16
CA ASN A 299 6.25 25.13 -40.79
C ASN A 299 6.10 26.55 -41.29
N ILE A 300 6.36 27.52 -40.43
CA ILE A 300 6.41 28.94 -40.77
C ILE A 300 7.89 29.32 -40.79
N GLU A 301 8.46 29.31 -42.00
CA GLU A 301 9.86 29.62 -42.18
C GLU A 301 10.12 31.10 -41.80
N GLY A 302 11.28 31.37 -41.23
CA GLY A 302 11.66 32.70 -40.81
C GLY A 302 10.90 33.28 -39.62
N TRP A 303 10.03 32.47 -38.96
CA TRP A 303 9.20 32.95 -37.85
C TRP A 303 10.02 33.55 -36.71
N VAL A 304 11.15 32.94 -36.35
CA VAL A 304 12.03 33.41 -35.27
C VAL A 304 12.69 34.74 -35.68
N ALA A 305 13.17 34.85 -36.91
CA ALA A 305 13.76 36.06 -37.41
C ALA A 305 12.78 37.24 -37.36
N THR A 306 11.51 36.98 -37.72
CA THR A 306 10.46 38.01 -37.75
C THR A 306 9.94 38.38 -36.36
N ASN A 307 9.72 37.37 -35.50
CA ASN A 307 8.98 37.58 -34.26
C ASN A 307 9.85 37.56 -32.98
N ARG A 308 11.13 37.19 -33.11
CA ARG A 308 12.09 37.04 -32.01
C ARG A 308 13.47 37.59 -32.35
N ALA A 309 13.54 38.59 -33.20
CA ALA A 309 14.81 39.26 -33.57
C ALA A 309 15.60 39.73 -32.34
N GLY A 310 16.91 39.63 -32.38
CA GLY A 310 17.81 39.99 -31.27
C GLY A 310 17.86 39.00 -30.09
N THR A 311 17.30 37.78 -30.25
CA THR A 311 17.42 36.72 -29.26
C THR A 311 18.48 35.70 -29.65
N ALA A 312 19.02 34.97 -28.70
CA ALA A 312 19.93 33.84 -28.94
C ALA A 312 19.34 32.81 -29.92
N SER A 313 18.03 32.59 -29.91
CA SER A 313 17.35 31.71 -30.86
C SER A 313 17.42 32.25 -32.31
N ALA A 314 17.33 33.57 -32.50
CA ALA A 314 17.48 34.19 -33.82
C ALA A 314 18.91 34.10 -34.34
N GLU A 315 19.89 34.29 -33.45
CA GLU A 315 21.32 34.13 -33.78
C GLU A 315 21.64 32.67 -34.16
N ALA A 316 21.16 31.69 -33.37
CA ALA A 316 21.32 30.31 -33.69
C ALA A 316 20.67 29.89 -35.03
N ALA A 317 19.46 30.37 -35.30
CA ALA A 317 18.78 30.13 -36.57
C ALA A 317 19.54 30.72 -37.77
N ALA A 318 20.07 31.96 -37.65
CA ALA A 318 20.87 32.60 -38.66
C ALA A 318 22.20 31.88 -38.94
N ALA A 319 22.89 31.43 -37.89
CA ALA A 319 24.13 30.64 -38.01
C ALA A 319 23.89 29.30 -38.74
N ALA A 320 22.77 28.63 -38.44
CA ALA A 320 22.41 27.36 -39.10
C ALA A 320 22.06 27.53 -40.58
N SER A 321 21.47 28.68 -40.96
CA SER A 321 21.11 28.99 -42.36
C SER A 321 22.29 29.49 -43.21
N GLY A 322 23.40 29.89 -42.58
CA GLY A 322 24.58 30.38 -43.28
C GLY A 322 25.67 29.33 -43.53
N SER A 323 25.41 28.06 -43.21
CA SER A 323 26.34 26.94 -43.33
C SER A 323 26.07 26.00 -44.54
N GLU A 324 25.24 26.43 -45.50
CA GLU A 324 25.05 25.76 -46.81
C GLU A 324 25.89 26.43 -47.93
#